data_a40ffeb0e085a26b69d1db16ca5cf71a
#
_entry.id   a40ffeb0e085a26b69d1db16ca5cf71a
#
_cell.length_a   1.000
_cell.length_b   1.000
_cell.length_c   1.000
_cell.angle_alpha   90.00
_cell.angle_beta   90.00
_cell.angle_gamma   90.00
#
_symmetry.space_group_name_H-M   'P 1'
#
loop_
_entity.id
_entity.type
_entity.pdbx_description
1 polymer ?
#
loop_
_entity_poly.entity_id
_entity_poly.type
_entity_poly.pdbx_seq_one_letter_code
_entity_poly.pdbx_strand_id
1 'polypeptide(L)'
;MPLPFYEFRREIVTKKILSFALLLALLCGAWGAYAEETGFQTPTVLDASNLAGVPTHYLLYDREFYEAPCDQPGTVVKMKYNTNMYGEKTYKKTMYVYLPYGYDENGTDRYPVIYFFHGRGCDPTTLLCNPETKNAFDHMISTGVAKPFILVAPTYYYDARHLLYDWEQFPREMREEIKPLVESTYRTYAETADEAGFRASRDHRAICGFSMGSMTTWALFPHMLDVSASFLPFSGPMQDTEAMIAAVEKSEEPFYIYMACGGAEDLAFENCNALAQTLAADPHFSYGPSREENNFFYCLSDNIHQDLTSRYYLYNAFLDGLFQ
;
A
#
# COMPACT_ATOMS: atom_id res chain seq x y z
N MET A 1 -19.20 -12.83 49.68
CA MET A 1 -19.41 -13.44 48.38
C MET A 1 -19.18 -12.36 47.30
N PRO A 2 -18.07 -12.38 46.59
CA PRO A 2 -17.99 -11.66 45.35
C PRO A 2 -17.51 -12.59 44.24
N LEU A 3 -18.41 -12.99 43.33
CA LEU A 3 -18.08 -13.56 42.04
C LEU A 3 -19.30 -13.45 41.13
N PRO A 4 -19.36 -12.43 40.25
CA PRO A 4 -19.72 -12.73 38.85
C PRO A 4 -18.99 -11.88 37.79
N PHE A 5 -18.15 -10.90 38.19
CA PHE A 5 -17.56 -9.99 37.23
C PHE A 5 -16.39 -10.60 36.42
N TYR A 6 -15.69 -11.57 36.95
CA TYR A 6 -14.50 -12.17 36.32
C TYR A 6 -14.88 -13.22 35.24
N GLU A 7 -15.93 -13.98 35.48
CA GLU A 7 -16.45 -14.96 34.51
C GLU A 7 -17.10 -14.28 33.32
N PHE A 8 -17.82 -13.17 33.53
CA PHE A 8 -18.47 -12.42 32.46
C PHE A 8 -17.46 -11.79 31.50
N ARG A 9 -16.33 -11.27 31.98
CA ARG A 9 -15.25 -10.78 31.11
C ARG A 9 -14.57 -11.91 30.33
N ARG A 10 -14.40 -13.07 30.93
CA ARG A 10 -13.79 -14.23 30.26
C ARG A 10 -14.67 -14.76 29.12
N GLU A 11 -15.98 -14.80 29.32
CA GLU A 11 -16.93 -15.18 28.25
C GLU A 11 -16.98 -14.20 27.08
N ILE A 12 -16.92 -12.89 27.36
CA ILE A 12 -16.91 -11.86 26.31
C ILE A 12 -15.61 -11.92 25.51
N VAL A 13 -14.48 -12.11 26.16
CA VAL A 13 -13.17 -12.24 25.49
C VAL A 13 -13.12 -13.52 24.66
N THR A 14 -13.60 -14.65 25.22
CA THR A 14 -13.65 -15.93 24.51
C THR A 14 -14.60 -15.87 23.32
N LYS A 15 -15.78 -15.24 23.45
CA LYS A 15 -16.72 -15.04 22.34
C LYS A 15 -16.16 -14.12 21.25
N LYS A 16 -15.41 -13.08 21.62
CA LYS A 16 -14.73 -12.21 20.64
C LYS A 16 -13.59 -12.91 19.93
N ILE A 17 -12.81 -13.73 20.61
CA ILE A 17 -11.75 -14.56 20.01
C ILE A 17 -12.34 -15.62 19.09
N LEU A 18 -13.42 -16.32 19.50
CA LEU A 18 -14.12 -17.27 18.63
C LEU A 18 -14.76 -16.59 17.41
N SER A 19 -15.36 -15.40 17.59
CA SER A 19 -15.92 -14.64 16.47
C SER A 19 -14.83 -14.15 15.50
N PHE A 20 -13.66 -13.78 16.01
CA PHE A 20 -12.53 -13.39 15.20
C PHE A 20 -11.93 -14.59 14.45
N ALA A 21 -11.78 -15.75 15.11
CA ALA A 21 -11.34 -17.01 14.49
C ALA A 21 -12.34 -17.54 13.46
N LEU A 22 -13.66 -17.41 13.71
CA LEU A 22 -14.70 -17.77 12.76
C LEU A 22 -14.73 -16.82 11.56
N LEU A 23 -14.46 -15.53 11.77
CA LEU A 23 -14.34 -14.54 10.69
C LEU A 23 -13.10 -14.81 9.83
N LEU A 24 -11.97 -15.19 10.45
CA LEU A 24 -10.77 -15.62 9.73
C LEU A 24 -11.04 -16.90 8.92
N ALA A 25 -11.71 -17.91 9.52
CA ALA A 25 -12.06 -19.16 8.83
C ALA A 25 -13.04 -18.93 7.67
N LEU A 26 -13.99 -17.99 7.82
CA LEU A 26 -14.89 -17.59 6.74
C LEU A 26 -14.16 -16.81 5.63
N LEU A 27 -13.12 -16.05 5.99
CA LEU A 27 -12.27 -15.38 5.00
C LEU A 27 -11.42 -16.39 4.22
N CYS A 28 -10.80 -17.35 4.90
CA CYS A 28 -10.05 -18.43 4.25
C CYS A 28 -11.00 -19.32 3.39
N GLY A 29 -12.22 -19.59 3.86
CA GLY A 29 -13.22 -20.34 3.11
C GLY A 29 -13.78 -19.58 1.89
N ALA A 30 -13.96 -18.26 2.01
CA ALA A 30 -14.40 -17.42 0.90
C ALA A 30 -13.30 -17.26 -0.17
N TRP A 31 -12.03 -17.25 0.24
CA TRP A 31 -10.90 -17.22 -0.68
C TRP A 31 -10.70 -18.55 -1.41
N GLY A 32 -10.86 -19.68 -0.71
CA GLY A 32 -10.85 -21.00 -1.34
C GLY A 32 -11.98 -21.17 -2.34
N ALA A 33 -13.19 -20.72 -2.02
CA ALA A 33 -14.33 -20.76 -2.93
C ALA A 33 -14.14 -19.82 -4.14
N TYR A 34 -13.53 -18.65 -3.95
CA TYR A 34 -13.23 -17.71 -5.03
C TYR A 34 -12.15 -18.25 -5.98
N ALA A 35 -11.13 -18.93 -5.43
CA ALA A 35 -10.09 -19.58 -6.23
C ALA A 35 -10.66 -20.77 -7.06
N GLU A 36 -11.62 -21.51 -6.53
CA GLU A 36 -12.32 -22.58 -7.29
C GLU A 36 -13.23 -22.00 -8.41
N GLU A 37 -13.93 -20.89 -8.16
CA GLU A 37 -14.83 -20.27 -9.16
C GLU A 37 -14.06 -19.57 -10.29
N THR A 38 -12.87 -19.03 -10.03
CA THR A 38 -12.05 -18.31 -11.01
C THR A 38 -11.06 -19.19 -11.77
N GLY A 39 -11.02 -20.50 -11.47
CA GLY A 39 -10.04 -21.40 -12.09
C GLY A 39 -8.60 -21.17 -11.61
N PHE A 40 -8.41 -20.40 -10.55
CA PHE A 40 -7.11 -20.18 -9.94
C PHE A 40 -6.59 -21.52 -9.40
N GLN A 41 -5.63 -22.11 -10.10
CA GLN A 41 -4.98 -23.32 -9.60
C GLN A 41 -4.17 -22.95 -8.37
N THR A 42 -4.44 -23.62 -7.24
CA THR A 42 -3.60 -23.52 -6.04
C THR A 42 -2.16 -23.88 -6.44
N PRO A 43 -1.23 -22.93 -6.45
CA PRO A 43 0.12 -23.25 -6.90
C PRO A 43 0.78 -24.19 -5.91
N THR A 44 1.53 -25.14 -6.42
CA THR A 44 2.49 -25.89 -5.64
C THR A 44 3.38 -24.91 -4.89
N VAL A 45 3.51 -25.07 -3.58
CA VAL A 45 4.38 -24.26 -2.71
C VAL A 45 5.67 -23.95 -3.44
N LEU A 46 5.92 -22.67 -3.71
CA LEU A 46 7.24 -22.25 -4.21
C LEU A 46 8.28 -22.58 -3.16
N ASP A 47 9.19 -23.44 -3.52
CA ASP A 47 10.51 -23.43 -2.91
C ASP A 47 11.09 -22.03 -3.19
N ALA A 48 11.24 -21.21 -2.14
CA ALA A 48 11.85 -19.89 -2.24
C ALA A 48 13.26 -19.95 -2.86
N SER A 49 13.87 -21.15 -2.91
CA SER A 49 15.10 -21.44 -3.63
C SER A 49 14.97 -21.34 -5.16
N ASN A 50 13.75 -21.38 -5.72
CA ASN A 50 13.53 -21.26 -7.16
C ASN A 50 13.32 -19.81 -7.66
N LEU A 51 13.20 -18.84 -6.77
CA LEU A 51 13.48 -17.42 -7.07
C LEU A 51 14.98 -17.16 -6.86
N ALA A 52 15.84 -18.01 -7.46
CA ALA A 52 17.29 -17.97 -7.34
C ALA A 52 17.82 -16.60 -7.74
N GLY A 53 18.30 -15.83 -6.77
CA GLY A 53 18.86 -14.50 -6.96
C GLY A 53 18.06 -13.34 -6.35
N VAL A 54 16.95 -13.63 -5.66
CA VAL A 54 16.27 -12.60 -4.87
C VAL A 54 17.11 -12.36 -3.62
N PRO A 55 17.81 -11.22 -3.50
CA PRO A 55 18.33 -10.83 -2.21
C PRO A 55 17.09 -10.57 -1.34
N THR A 56 16.78 -11.50 -0.44
CA THR A 56 15.94 -11.20 0.70
C THR A 56 16.66 -10.13 1.48
N HIS A 57 16.27 -8.89 1.29
CA HIS A 57 16.69 -7.84 2.19
C HIS A 57 16.03 -8.15 3.53
N TYR A 58 16.82 -8.71 4.45
CA TYR A 58 16.41 -8.85 5.83
C TYR A 58 16.19 -7.44 6.34
N LEU A 59 14.97 -7.18 6.74
CA LEU A 59 14.58 -5.92 7.35
C LEU A 59 15.50 -5.68 8.55
N LEU A 60 16.35 -4.69 8.46
CA LEU A 60 17.12 -4.19 9.59
C LEU A 60 16.09 -3.58 10.57
N TYR A 61 15.73 -4.36 11.56
CA TYR A 61 14.91 -3.93 12.67
C TYR A 61 15.80 -3.25 13.70
N ASP A 62 16.14 -2.02 13.46
CA ASP A 62 16.71 -1.17 14.50
C ASP A 62 15.56 -0.54 15.28
N ARG A 63 15.33 -1.01 16.52
CA ARG A 63 14.26 -0.50 17.38
C ARG A 63 14.42 0.99 17.64
N GLU A 64 15.63 1.50 17.80
CA GLU A 64 15.90 2.92 18.03
C GLU A 64 15.41 3.75 16.85
N PHE A 65 15.49 3.23 15.63
CA PHE A 65 15.07 3.89 14.41
C PHE A 65 13.54 4.17 14.37
N TYR A 66 12.73 3.38 15.07
CA TYR A 66 11.27 3.51 15.07
C TYR A 66 10.72 3.99 16.41
N GLU A 67 11.31 3.58 17.53
CA GLU A 67 10.82 3.92 18.87
C GLU A 67 11.23 5.33 19.29
N ALA A 68 12.44 5.76 18.92
CA ALA A 68 12.94 7.07 19.28
C ALA A 68 12.40 8.18 18.37
N PRO A 69 11.98 9.33 18.92
CA PRO A 69 11.68 10.51 18.10
C PRO A 69 12.93 10.98 17.35
N CYS A 70 12.75 11.42 16.11
CA CYS A 70 13.79 12.04 15.32
C CYS A 70 13.93 13.52 15.68
N ASP A 71 15.17 14.06 15.64
CA ASP A 71 15.43 15.49 15.85
C ASP A 71 14.89 16.38 14.72
N GLN A 72 14.58 15.78 13.58
CA GLN A 72 13.98 16.46 12.42
C GLN A 72 12.59 15.87 12.14
N PRO A 73 11.60 16.15 12.99
CA PRO A 73 10.28 15.54 12.86
C PRO A 73 9.46 16.19 11.76
N GLY A 74 8.88 15.37 10.89
CA GLY A 74 7.83 15.79 9.98
C GLY A 74 6.49 16.06 10.68
N THR A 75 5.48 16.42 9.91
CA THR A 75 4.14 16.77 10.42
C THR A 75 3.07 15.92 9.75
N VAL A 76 2.07 15.50 10.54
CA VAL A 76 0.89 14.80 9.99
C VAL A 76 -0.32 15.73 10.01
N VAL A 77 -0.90 15.98 8.84
CA VAL A 77 -2.03 16.87 8.63
C VAL A 77 -3.27 16.07 8.28
N LYS A 78 -4.41 16.46 8.84
CA LYS A 78 -5.72 15.86 8.53
C LYS A 78 -6.42 16.66 7.44
N MET A 79 -6.75 16.04 6.32
CA MET A 79 -7.57 16.61 5.25
C MET A 79 -8.96 15.99 5.22
N LYS A 80 -9.95 16.79 4.85
CA LYS A 80 -11.33 16.33 4.64
C LYS A 80 -11.81 16.75 3.26
N TYR A 81 -12.55 15.89 2.61
CA TYR A 81 -13.20 16.19 1.35
C TYR A 81 -14.56 15.50 1.25
N ASN A 82 -15.33 15.87 0.26
CA ASN A 82 -16.60 15.24 -0.07
C ASN A 82 -16.47 14.55 -1.41
N THR A 83 -17.10 13.39 -1.55
CA THR A 83 -17.21 12.69 -2.83
C THR A 83 -18.68 12.38 -3.15
N ASN A 84 -19.02 12.45 -4.43
CA ASN A 84 -20.32 12.06 -4.98
C ASN A 84 -20.19 10.89 -5.97
N MET A 85 -19.03 10.21 -6.00
CA MET A 85 -18.72 9.15 -6.97
C MET A 85 -19.57 7.87 -6.77
N TYR A 86 -20.23 7.73 -5.62
CA TYR A 86 -20.93 6.50 -5.22
C TYR A 86 -22.46 6.69 -5.14
N GLY A 87 -23.06 7.11 -6.24
CA GLY A 87 -24.50 7.35 -6.38
C GLY A 87 -24.94 8.76 -5.99
N GLU A 88 -26.19 8.93 -5.55
CA GLU A 88 -26.78 10.25 -5.29
C GLU A 88 -26.36 10.89 -3.96
N LYS A 89 -25.72 10.12 -3.07
CA LYS A 89 -25.34 10.56 -1.74
C LYS A 89 -23.95 11.15 -1.72
N THR A 90 -23.80 12.31 -1.05
CA THR A 90 -22.49 12.88 -0.74
C THR A 90 -21.88 12.18 0.48
N TYR A 91 -20.67 11.63 0.32
CA TYR A 91 -19.90 11.04 1.40
C TYR A 91 -18.79 11.98 1.86
N LYS A 92 -18.67 12.15 3.18
CA LYS A 92 -17.57 12.91 3.78
C LYS A 92 -16.44 11.97 4.11
N LYS A 93 -15.30 12.18 3.50
CA LYS A 93 -14.10 11.34 3.68
C LYS A 93 -12.98 12.14 4.33
N THR A 94 -12.06 11.41 4.90
CA THR A 94 -10.87 11.95 5.58
C THR A 94 -9.66 11.21 5.06
N MET A 95 -8.57 11.94 4.85
CA MET A 95 -7.24 11.40 4.63
C MET A 95 -6.24 12.09 5.54
N TYR A 96 -5.08 11.48 5.75
CA TYR A 96 -3.98 12.07 6.48
C TYR A 96 -2.79 12.23 5.55
N VAL A 97 -2.02 13.28 5.75
CA VAL A 97 -0.87 13.63 4.92
C VAL A 97 0.34 13.83 5.82
N TYR A 98 1.39 13.06 5.59
CA TYR A 98 2.70 13.30 6.18
C TYR A 98 3.47 14.28 5.30
N LEU A 99 3.98 15.32 5.92
CA LEU A 99 4.85 16.33 5.34
C LEU A 99 6.23 16.20 6.00
N PRO A 100 7.33 16.17 5.23
CA PRO A 100 8.67 15.98 5.78
C PRO A 100 9.12 17.19 6.60
N TYR A 101 10.13 17.00 7.44
CA TYR A 101 10.78 18.09 8.14
C TYR A 101 11.24 19.18 7.16
N GLY A 102 11.02 20.44 7.51
CA GLY A 102 11.38 21.58 6.65
C GLY A 102 10.43 21.82 5.48
N TYR A 103 9.30 21.10 5.38
CA TYR A 103 8.29 21.41 4.37
C TYR A 103 7.82 22.86 4.48
N ASP A 104 7.92 23.62 3.40
CA ASP A 104 7.45 25.01 3.29
C ASP A 104 6.47 25.13 2.12
N GLU A 105 5.23 25.50 2.40
CA GLU A 105 4.20 25.69 1.39
C GLU A 105 4.52 26.82 0.40
N ASN A 106 5.31 27.81 0.85
CA ASN A 106 5.74 28.96 0.06
C ASN A 106 7.14 28.79 -0.53
N GLY A 107 7.80 27.66 -0.23
CA GLY A 107 9.14 27.34 -0.70
C GLY A 107 9.21 27.06 -2.20
N THR A 108 10.38 26.71 -2.68
CA THR A 108 10.62 26.30 -4.09
C THR A 108 10.74 24.78 -4.24
N ASP A 109 10.99 24.07 -3.15
CA ASP A 109 11.21 22.64 -3.16
C ASP A 109 9.95 21.88 -3.56
N ARG A 110 10.13 20.78 -4.27
CA ARG A 110 9.06 19.86 -4.68
C ARG A 110 9.36 18.48 -4.16
N TYR A 111 8.30 17.75 -3.82
CA TYR A 111 8.40 16.48 -3.13
C TYR A 111 7.70 15.38 -3.95
N PRO A 112 8.31 14.19 -4.07
CA PRO A 112 7.60 13.03 -4.57
C PRO A 112 6.46 12.66 -3.62
N VAL A 113 5.42 12.03 -4.16
CA VAL A 113 4.22 11.69 -3.39
C VAL A 113 3.93 10.19 -3.44
N ILE A 114 3.62 9.62 -2.27
CA ILE A 114 3.16 8.24 -2.10
C ILE A 114 1.72 8.27 -1.64
N TYR A 115 0.82 7.62 -2.38
CA TYR A 115 -0.54 7.34 -1.94
C TYR A 115 -0.58 5.95 -1.33
N PHE A 116 -0.79 5.88 0.00
CA PHE A 116 -0.76 4.63 0.76
C PHE A 116 -2.15 4.21 1.23
N PHE A 117 -2.59 3.00 0.88
CA PHE A 117 -3.89 2.44 1.25
C PHE A 117 -3.76 1.42 2.38
N HIS A 118 -4.60 1.59 3.40
CA HIS A 118 -4.65 0.75 4.60
C HIS A 118 -5.26 -0.64 4.35
N GLY A 119 -5.05 -1.58 5.28
CA GLY A 119 -5.66 -2.91 5.26
C GLY A 119 -7.16 -2.91 5.58
N ARG A 120 -7.78 -4.09 5.48
CA ARG A 120 -9.20 -4.27 5.77
C ARG A 120 -9.52 -3.98 7.24
N GLY A 121 -10.59 -3.22 7.47
CA GLY A 121 -11.03 -2.85 8.82
C GLY A 121 -10.17 -1.78 9.49
N CYS A 122 -9.13 -1.33 8.81
CA CYS A 122 -8.31 -0.19 9.20
C CYS A 122 -8.87 1.10 8.59
N ASP A 123 -8.21 2.22 8.87
CA ASP A 123 -8.54 3.52 8.35
C ASP A 123 -7.27 4.36 8.09
N PRO A 124 -7.39 5.57 7.55
CA PRO A 124 -6.23 6.43 7.26
C PRO A 124 -5.33 6.76 8.47
N THR A 125 -5.81 6.57 9.70
CA THR A 125 -5.01 6.81 10.91
C THR A 125 -4.03 5.68 11.22
N THR A 126 -4.29 4.47 10.74
CA THR A 126 -3.55 3.25 11.10
C THR A 126 -2.05 3.41 10.85
N LEU A 127 -1.67 3.97 9.71
CA LEU A 127 -0.27 4.20 9.39
C LEU A 127 0.25 5.51 10.01
N LEU A 128 -0.36 6.65 9.64
CA LEU A 128 0.22 7.97 9.91
C LEU A 128 -0.01 8.50 11.32
N CYS A 129 -1.02 8.01 12.04
CA CYS A 129 -1.21 8.39 13.45
C CYS A 129 -0.47 7.45 14.42
N ASN A 130 0.27 6.47 13.91
CA ASN A 130 1.18 5.65 14.71
C ASN A 130 2.52 6.39 14.88
N PRO A 131 2.94 6.71 16.13
CA PRO A 131 4.18 7.45 16.37
C PRO A 131 5.42 6.74 15.81
N GLU A 132 5.51 5.42 15.94
CA GLU A 132 6.65 4.66 15.44
C GLU A 132 6.77 4.72 13.91
N THR A 133 5.64 4.71 13.20
CA THR A 133 5.65 4.86 11.73
C THR A 133 6.13 6.25 11.32
N LYS A 134 5.65 7.29 12.01
CA LYS A 134 6.12 8.65 11.76
C LYS A 134 7.62 8.78 12.06
N ASN A 135 8.10 8.27 13.19
CA ASN A 135 9.51 8.25 13.54
C ASN A 135 10.33 7.54 12.45
N ALA A 136 9.85 6.40 11.95
CA ALA A 136 10.52 5.67 10.88
C ALA A 136 10.71 6.54 9.62
N PHE A 137 9.68 7.26 9.19
CA PHE A 137 9.78 8.16 8.03
C PHE A 137 10.73 9.32 8.28
N ASP A 138 10.66 9.92 9.48
CA ASP A 138 11.55 11.00 9.88
C ASP A 138 13.03 10.53 9.86
N HIS A 139 13.30 9.34 10.38
CA HIS A 139 14.65 8.76 10.36
C HIS A 139 15.10 8.34 8.96
N MET A 140 14.23 7.78 8.12
CA MET A 140 14.57 7.47 6.72
C MET A 140 15.05 8.71 5.99
N ILE A 141 14.41 9.86 6.22
CA ILE A 141 14.78 11.12 5.59
C ILE A 141 16.06 11.70 6.22
N SER A 142 16.14 11.76 7.55
CA SER A 142 17.29 12.36 8.24
C SER A 142 18.59 11.60 8.05
N THR A 143 18.52 10.29 7.82
CA THR A 143 19.69 9.43 7.53
C THR A 143 20.03 9.32 6.04
N GLY A 144 19.21 9.92 5.16
CA GLY A 144 19.43 9.90 3.72
C GLY A 144 19.03 8.59 3.02
N VAL A 145 18.34 7.68 3.71
CA VAL A 145 17.74 6.46 3.11
C VAL A 145 16.66 6.84 2.12
N ALA A 146 15.88 7.86 2.44
CA ALA A 146 14.88 8.45 1.55
C ALA A 146 15.14 9.93 1.33
N LYS A 147 14.93 10.42 0.10
CA LYS A 147 14.74 11.86 -0.11
C LYS A 147 13.46 12.32 0.60
N PRO A 148 13.34 13.60 1.01
CA PRO A 148 12.10 14.11 1.56
C PRO A 148 10.91 13.83 0.64
N PHE A 149 9.83 13.24 1.17
CA PHE A 149 8.64 12.86 0.43
C PHE A 149 7.36 13.24 1.17
N ILE A 150 6.27 13.36 0.42
CA ILE A 150 4.91 13.48 0.97
C ILE A 150 4.27 12.09 0.94
N LEU A 151 3.64 11.65 2.04
CA LEU A 151 2.84 10.45 2.04
C LEU A 151 1.39 10.80 2.37
N VAL A 152 0.48 10.35 1.53
CA VAL A 152 -0.96 10.55 1.66
C VAL A 152 -1.59 9.22 2.00
N ALA A 153 -2.35 9.16 3.09
CA ALA A 153 -3.13 8.00 3.48
C ALA A 153 -4.62 8.30 3.29
N PRO A 154 -5.19 8.05 2.11
CA PRO A 154 -6.63 8.14 1.88
C PRO A 154 -7.33 6.83 2.30
N THR A 155 -8.65 6.75 2.11
CA THR A 155 -9.38 5.51 2.27
C THR A 155 -10.17 5.17 1.01
N TYR A 156 -10.14 3.90 0.62
CA TYR A 156 -10.98 3.35 -0.46
C TYR A 156 -12.42 3.08 0.02
N TYR A 157 -12.69 3.10 1.34
CA TYR A 157 -14.06 3.03 1.83
C TYR A 157 -14.80 4.33 1.53
N TYR A 158 -15.91 4.24 0.78
CA TYR A 158 -16.81 5.39 0.61
C TYR A 158 -17.77 5.53 1.81
N ASP A 159 -18.09 4.44 2.51
CA ASP A 159 -18.75 4.45 3.81
C ASP A 159 -17.94 3.63 4.82
N ALA A 160 -17.08 4.31 5.57
CA ALA A 160 -16.17 3.66 6.52
C ALA A 160 -16.90 2.97 7.69
N ARG A 161 -18.13 3.43 8.05
CA ARG A 161 -18.90 2.80 9.13
C ARG A 161 -19.38 1.40 8.77
N HIS A 162 -19.66 1.17 7.50
CA HIS A 162 -20.16 -0.08 6.98
C HIS A 162 -19.09 -0.83 6.17
N LEU A 163 -17.86 -0.31 6.11
CA LEU A 163 -16.74 -0.85 5.34
C LEU A 163 -17.10 -1.06 3.85
N LEU A 164 -17.91 -0.15 3.29
CA LEU A 164 -18.33 -0.24 1.90
C LEU A 164 -17.26 0.37 0.99
N TYR A 165 -16.91 -0.35 -0.06
CA TYR A 165 -15.96 0.05 -1.08
C TYR A 165 -16.48 -0.35 -2.47
N ASP A 166 -15.91 0.28 -3.49
CA ASP A 166 -16.22 0.01 -4.88
C ASP A 166 -14.94 0.21 -5.72
N TRP A 167 -14.32 -0.88 -6.11
CA TRP A 167 -13.06 -0.83 -6.87
C TRP A 167 -13.24 -0.43 -8.34
N GLU A 168 -14.45 -0.43 -8.87
CA GLU A 168 -14.73 0.10 -10.20
C GLU A 168 -14.82 1.63 -10.20
N GLN A 169 -15.35 2.21 -9.10
CA GLN A 169 -15.48 3.66 -8.95
C GLN A 169 -14.29 4.33 -8.28
N PHE A 170 -13.58 3.64 -7.40
CA PHE A 170 -12.47 4.22 -6.65
C PHE A 170 -11.33 4.77 -7.53
N PRO A 171 -10.95 4.15 -8.66
CA PRO A 171 -10.00 4.74 -9.60
C PRO A 171 -10.40 6.12 -10.11
N ARG A 172 -11.70 6.37 -10.32
CA ARG A 172 -12.20 7.68 -10.70
C ARG A 172 -12.09 8.68 -9.54
N GLU A 173 -12.47 8.29 -8.33
CA GLU A 173 -12.32 9.13 -7.15
C GLU A 173 -10.83 9.50 -6.94
N MET A 174 -9.94 8.52 -7.06
CA MET A 174 -8.50 8.76 -6.94
C MET A 174 -7.99 9.77 -7.98
N ARG A 175 -8.45 9.63 -9.22
CA ARG A 175 -7.99 10.40 -10.36
C ARG A 175 -8.62 11.81 -10.42
N GLU A 176 -9.91 11.91 -10.16
CA GLU A 176 -10.70 13.13 -10.36
C GLU A 176 -10.81 13.98 -9.08
N GLU A 177 -10.67 13.40 -7.88
CA GLU A 177 -10.88 14.10 -6.61
C GLU A 177 -9.64 14.09 -5.71
N ILE A 178 -9.12 12.90 -5.33
CA ILE A 178 -8.05 12.79 -4.31
C ILE A 178 -6.73 13.39 -4.83
N LYS A 179 -6.23 12.90 -5.96
CA LYS A 179 -4.96 13.34 -6.54
C LYS A 179 -4.96 14.85 -6.84
N PRO A 180 -5.97 15.43 -7.54
CA PRO A 180 -6.01 16.86 -7.80
C PRO A 180 -6.07 17.69 -6.51
N LEU A 181 -6.86 17.28 -5.52
CA LEU A 181 -6.95 17.96 -4.25
C LEU A 181 -5.60 18.01 -3.51
N VAL A 182 -4.92 16.88 -3.42
CA VAL A 182 -3.62 16.77 -2.75
C VAL A 182 -2.57 17.60 -3.49
N GLU A 183 -2.45 17.42 -4.79
CA GLU A 183 -1.34 17.99 -5.56
C GLU A 183 -1.58 19.45 -5.96
N SER A 184 -2.80 19.99 -5.77
CA SER A 184 -3.06 21.44 -5.76
C SER A 184 -2.80 22.08 -4.41
N THR A 185 -2.82 21.29 -3.32
CA THR A 185 -2.64 21.80 -1.95
C THR A 185 -1.16 21.77 -1.53
N TYR A 186 -0.43 20.73 -1.91
CA TYR A 186 0.94 20.52 -1.49
C TYR A 186 1.91 20.62 -2.66
N ARG A 187 3.15 20.93 -2.35
CA ARG A 187 4.23 21.13 -3.32
C ARG A 187 4.79 19.80 -3.82
N THR A 188 4.03 19.10 -4.63
CA THR A 188 4.49 17.91 -5.33
C THR A 188 5.25 18.30 -6.61
N TYR A 189 5.77 17.32 -7.35
CA TYR A 189 6.40 17.56 -8.64
C TYR A 189 5.40 17.95 -9.75
N ALA A 190 4.09 17.78 -9.54
CA ALA A 190 3.10 18.32 -10.47
C ALA A 190 3.12 19.86 -10.42
N GLU A 191 3.50 20.49 -11.50
CA GLU A 191 3.51 21.96 -11.60
C GLU A 191 2.09 22.52 -11.70
N THR A 192 1.21 21.78 -12.35
CA THR A 192 -0.22 22.04 -12.43
C THR A 192 -1.00 20.81 -11.95
N ALA A 193 -2.11 21.03 -11.25
CA ALA A 193 -2.97 19.95 -10.75
C ALA A 193 -3.99 19.53 -11.81
N ASP A 194 -3.50 19.21 -13.00
CA ASP A 194 -4.26 18.73 -14.16
C ASP A 194 -3.59 17.51 -14.79
N GLU A 195 -4.22 16.89 -15.77
CA GLU A 195 -3.70 15.69 -16.43
C GLU A 195 -2.33 15.88 -17.06
N ALA A 196 -2.01 17.07 -17.59
CA ALA A 196 -0.71 17.35 -18.19
C ALA A 196 0.39 17.41 -17.13
N GLY A 197 0.15 18.13 -16.01
CA GLY A 197 1.08 18.18 -14.88
C GLY A 197 1.26 16.84 -14.21
N PHE A 198 0.20 16.02 -14.10
CA PHE A 198 0.28 14.69 -13.52
C PHE A 198 1.09 13.72 -14.38
N ARG A 199 0.94 13.77 -15.72
CA ARG A 199 1.77 12.99 -16.64
C ARG A 199 3.22 13.41 -16.59
N ALA A 200 3.50 14.70 -16.60
CA ALA A 200 4.85 15.24 -16.57
C ALA A 200 5.59 14.88 -15.26
N SER A 201 4.86 14.67 -14.16
CA SER A 201 5.42 14.34 -12.83
C SER A 201 5.26 12.86 -12.44
N ARG A 202 4.91 11.98 -13.38
CA ARG A 202 4.56 10.58 -13.08
C ARG A 202 5.67 9.81 -12.35
N ASP A 203 6.94 10.09 -12.64
CA ASP A 203 8.09 9.40 -12.07
C ASP A 203 8.30 9.75 -10.57
N HIS A 204 7.65 10.79 -10.11
CA HIS A 204 7.66 11.24 -8.72
C HIS A 204 6.38 10.84 -7.97
N ARG A 205 5.63 9.85 -8.48
CA ARG A 205 4.39 9.37 -7.83
C ARG A 205 4.41 7.87 -7.68
N ALA A 206 4.06 7.42 -6.46
CA ALA A 206 3.89 6.00 -6.15
C ALA A 206 2.50 5.71 -5.58
N ILE A 207 1.95 4.58 -5.98
CA ILE A 207 0.71 3.99 -5.45
C ILE A 207 1.10 2.80 -4.58
N CYS A 208 0.71 2.80 -3.33
CA CYS A 208 1.15 1.85 -2.33
C CYS A 208 -0.01 1.38 -1.46
N GLY A 209 0.05 0.17 -0.95
CA GLY A 209 -0.94 -0.29 0.03
C GLY A 209 -0.63 -1.65 0.61
N PHE A 210 -1.24 -1.93 1.76
CA PHE A 210 -1.05 -3.17 2.50
C PHE A 210 -2.35 -4.00 2.54
N SER A 211 -2.26 -5.32 2.37
CA SER A 211 -3.40 -6.23 2.43
C SER A 211 -4.51 -5.82 1.45
N MET A 212 -5.70 -5.46 1.91
CA MET A 212 -6.75 -4.90 1.06
C MET A 212 -6.34 -3.59 0.35
N GLY A 213 -5.42 -2.81 0.96
CA GLY A 213 -4.78 -1.68 0.31
C GLY A 213 -3.86 -2.09 -0.84
N SER A 214 -3.19 -3.25 -0.75
CA SER A 214 -2.46 -3.85 -1.86
C SER A 214 -3.41 -4.21 -3.01
N MET A 215 -4.55 -4.83 -2.71
CA MET A 215 -5.60 -5.11 -3.71
C MET A 215 -6.11 -3.81 -4.36
N THR A 216 -6.22 -2.73 -3.57
CA THR A 216 -6.55 -1.39 -4.10
C THR A 216 -5.43 -0.87 -5.01
N THR A 217 -4.16 -1.06 -4.64
CA THR A 217 -3.01 -0.70 -5.49
C THR A 217 -3.08 -1.40 -6.84
N TRP A 218 -3.39 -2.70 -6.84
CA TRP A 218 -3.59 -3.48 -8.06
C TRP A 218 -4.79 -3.01 -8.89
N ALA A 219 -5.92 -2.71 -8.25
CA ALA A 219 -7.10 -2.17 -8.92
C ALA A 219 -6.83 -0.79 -9.56
N LEU A 220 -5.96 0.01 -8.96
CA LEU A 220 -5.54 1.31 -9.49
C LEU A 220 -4.53 1.21 -10.63
N PHE A 221 -3.74 0.14 -10.69
CA PHE A 221 -2.63 -0.02 -11.65
C PHE A 221 -3.05 0.28 -13.09
N PRO A 222 -4.07 -0.38 -13.68
CA PRO A 222 -4.46 -0.15 -15.07
C PRO A 222 -4.99 1.26 -15.34
N HIS A 223 -5.39 1.99 -14.29
CA HIS A 223 -5.99 3.31 -14.40
C HIS A 223 -5.02 4.46 -14.09
N MET A 224 -3.81 4.14 -13.62
CA MET A 224 -2.85 5.15 -13.12
C MET A 224 -1.47 5.07 -13.80
N LEU A 225 -1.25 4.15 -14.75
CA LEU A 225 0.02 3.98 -15.45
C LEU A 225 0.52 5.25 -16.11
N ASP A 226 -0.36 6.05 -16.66
CA ASP A 226 -0.04 7.30 -17.33
C ASP A 226 0.32 8.47 -16.39
N VAL A 227 0.04 8.31 -15.09
CA VAL A 227 0.28 9.36 -14.09
C VAL A 227 1.09 8.88 -12.88
N SER A 228 1.47 7.60 -12.81
CA SER A 228 2.31 7.03 -11.74
C SER A 228 3.26 6.01 -12.31
N ALA A 229 4.55 6.11 -11.96
CA ALA A 229 5.57 5.17 -12.42
C ALA A 229 5.84 4.04 -11.43
N SER A 230 5.46 4.16 -10.16
CA SER A 230 5.77 3.18 -9.14
C SER A 230 4.52 2.64 -8.46
N PHE A 231 4.47 1.30 -8.31
CA PHE A 231 3.38 0.60 -7.64
C PHE A 231 3.96 -0.35 -6.60
N LEU A 232 3.52 -0.19 -5.35
CA LEU A 232 4.06 -0.92 -4.20
C LEU A 232 2.95 -1.71 -3.49
N PRO A 233 2.52 -2.86 -4.04
CA PRO A 233 1.53 -3.72 -3.42
C PRO A 233 2.17 -4.60 -2.33
N PHE A 234 1.74 -4.46 -1.08
CA PHE A 234 2.27 -5.17 0.08
C PHE A 234 1.26 -6.17 0.65
N SER A 235 1.65 -7.44 0.75
CA SER A 235 0.89 -8.52 1.40
C SER A 235 -0.57 -8.62 0.95
N GLY A 236 -0.81 -8.56 -0.34
CA GLY A 236 -2.14 -8.73 -0.93
C GLY A 236 -2.07 -9.01 -2.43
N PRO A 237 -2.80 -10.04 -2.90
CA PRO A 237 -2.77 -10.44 -4.30
C PRO A 237 -3.57 -9.50 -5.19
N MET A 238 -3.32 -9.59 -6.48
CA MET A 238 -4.16 -9.03 -7.53
C MET A 238 -5.40 -9.88 -7.76
N GLN A 239 -6.50 -9.25 -8.15
CA GLN A 239 -7.76 -9.94 -8.47
C GLN A 239 -7.92 -10.20 -9.98
N ASP A 240 -7.39 -9.31 -10.82
CA ASP A 240 -7.56 -9.37 -12.28
C ASP A 240 -6.21 -9.19 -12.98
N THR A 241 -5.51 -10.31 -13.15
CA THR A 241 -4.20 -10.33 -13.84
C THR A 241 -4.35 -10.05 -15.35
N GLU A 242 -5.47 -10.47 -15.96
CA GLU A 242 -5.69 -10.24 -17.40
C GLU A 242 -5.87 -8.76 -17.70
N ALA A 243 -6.68 -8.05 -16.90
CA ALA A 243 -6.86 -6.60 -17.06
C ALA A 243 -5.54 -5.83 -16.86
N MET A 244 -4.69 -6.28 -15.94
CA MET A 244 -3.38 -5.69 -15.74
C MET A 244 -2.45 -5.90 -16.94
N ILE A 245 -2.31 -7.14 -17.43
CA ILE A 245 -1.49 -7.44 -18.60
C ILE A 245 -1.99 -6.65 -19.81
N ALA A 246 -3.30 -6.63 -20.04
CA ALA A 246 -3.90 -5.84 -21.12
C ALA A 246 -3.66 -4.33 -20.99
N ALA A 247 -3.51 -3.81 -19.77
CA ALA A 247 -3.14 -2.41 -19.55
C ALA A 247 -1.67 -2.16 -19.90
N VAL A 248 -0.78 -3.08 -19.53
CA VAL A 248 0.65 -3.02 -19.86
C VAL A 248 0.86 -3.11 -21.37
N GLU A 249 0.19 -4.03 -22.06
CA GLU A 249 0.26 -4.19 -23.52
C GLU A 249 -0.15 -2.92 -24.30
N LYS A 250 -1.05 -2.13 -23.72
CA LYS A 250 -1.55 -0.88 -24.32
C LYS A 250 -0.73 0.34 -23.94
N SER A 251 0.08 0.24 -22.91
CA SER A 251 0.84 1.35 -22.36
C SER A 251 2.27 1.31 -22.87
N GLU A 252 2.75 2.45 -23.39
CA GLU A 252 4.17 2.65 -23.70
C GLU A 252 4.94 3.23 -22.52
N GLU A 253 4.25 3.51 -21.40
CA GLU A 253 4.81 4.16 -20.23
C GLU A 253 5.62 3.16 -19.37
N PRO A 254 6.90 3.45 -19.07
CA PRO A 254 7.69 2.61 -18.22
C PRO A 254 7.14 2.61 -16.79
N PHE A 255 7.11 1.47 -16.11
CA PHE A 255 6.63 1.34 -14.75
C PHE A 255 7.57 0.48 -13.92
N TYR A 256 7.41 0.55 -12.59
CA TYR A 256 8.08 -0.35 -11.68
C TYR A 256 7.13 -0.85 -10.58
N ILE A 257 7.08 -2.16 -10.42
CA ILE A 257 6.32 -2.82 -9.36
C ILE A 257 7.30 -3.34 -8.33
N TYR A 258 7.20 -2.83 -7.10
CA TYR A 258 7.88 -3.36 -5.92
C TYR A 258 6.85 -4.07 -5.05
N MET A 259 6.72 -5.36 -5.25
CA MET A 259 5.84 -6.22 -4.48
C MET A 259 6.56 -6.71 -3.24
N ALA A 260 5.90 -6.74 -2.08
CA ALA A 260 6.48 -7.30 -0.86
C ALA A 260 5.45 -8.13 -0.09
N CYS A 261 5.91 -9.18 0.59
CA CYS A 261 5.07 -10.04 1.42
C CYS A 261 5.87 -10.60 2.60
N GLY A 262 5.17 -10.95 3.68
CA GLY A 262 5.73 -11.70 4.79
C GLY A 262 5.94 -13.17 4.45
N GLY A 263 6.60 -13.90 5.34
CA GLY A 263 6.83 -15.35 5.22
C GLY A 263 5.57 -16.19 5.45
N ALA A 264 5.74 -17.45 5.83
CA ALA A 264 4.67 -18.44 5.95
C ALA A 264 3.55 -18.09 6.96
N GLU A 265 3.74 -17.09 7.80
CA GLU A 265 2.70 -16.58 8.72
C GLU A 265 1.88 -15.42 8.14
N ASP A 266 2.25 -14.91 6.96
CA ASP A 266 1.46 -13.90 6.25
C ASP A 266 0.30 -14.56 5.50
N LEU A 267 -0.93 -14.10 5.76
CA LEU A 267 -2.15 -14.63 5.15
C LEU A 267 -2.17 -14.54 3.61
N ALA A 268 -1.40 -13.63 3.04
CA ALA A 268 -1.34 -13.39 1.60
C ALA A 268 -0.18 -14.14 0.92
N PHE A 269 0.67 -14.84 1.68
CA PHE A 269 1.95 -15.38 1.19
C PHE A 269 1.80 -16.26 -0.05
N GLU A 270 0.96 -17.29 0.01
CA GLU A 270 0.78 -18.24 -1.10
C GLU A 270 0.28 -17.54 -2.37
N ASN A 271 -0.71 -16.65 -2.23
CA ASN A 271 -1.27 -15.93 -3.37
C ASN A 271 -0.30 -14.90 -3.95
N CYS A 272 0.45 -14.22 -3.09
CA CYS A 272 1.50 -13.30 -3.53
C CYS A 272 2.61 -14.03 -4.29
N ASN A 273 3.05 -15.19 -3.80
CA ASN A 273 4.05 -16.00 -4.49
C ASN A 273 3.56 -16.49 -5.87
N ALA A 274 2.31 -16.96 -5.94
CA ALA A 274 1.72 -17.38 -7.19
C ALA A 274 1.66 -16.24 -8.21
N LEU A 275 1.22 -15.06 -7.77
CA LEU A 275 1.19 -13.87 -8.61
C LEU A 275 2.60 -13.48 -9.07
N ALA A 276 3.58 -13.46 -8.17
CA ALA A 276 4.95 -13.13 -8.52
C ALA A 276 5.53 -14.06 -9.59
N GLN A 277 5.23 -15.38 -9.51
CA GLN A 277 5.63 -16.33 -10.57
C GLN A 277 4.95 -16.07 -11.89
N THR A 278 3.64 -15.79 -11.86
CA THR A 278 2.87 -15.49 -13.06
C THR A 278 3.44 -14.26 -13.76
N LEU A 279 3.72 -13.19 -13.02
CA LEU A 279 4.28 -11.97 -13.59
C LEU A 279 5.72 -12.19 -14.09
N ALA A 280 6.57 -12.88 -13.33
CA ALA A 280 7.94 -13.16 -13.74
C ALA A 280 8.04 -14.06 -14.99
N ALA A 281 7.01 -14.84 -15.29
CA ALA A 281 6.94 -15.68 -16.49
C ALA A 281 6.35 -14.94 -17.71
N ASP A 282 5.72 -13.80 -17.53
CA ASP A 282 5.12 -13.01 -18.60
C ASP A 282 6.18 -12.08 -19.24
N PRO A 283 6.26 -12.00 -20.59
CA PRO A 283 7.31 -11.26 -21.28
C PRO A 283 7.27 -9.74 -21.08
N HIS A 284 6.17 -9.18 -20.57
CA HIS A 284 6.07 -7.76 -20.28
C HIS A 284 6.73 -7.36 -18.96
N PHE A 285 7.11 -8.34 -18.10
CA PHE A 285 7.73 -8.10 -16.82
C PHE A 285 9.18 -8.60 -16.80
N SER A 286 10.10 -7.65 -16.69
CA SER A 286 11.51 -7.92 -16.46
C SER A 286 11.77 -7.97 -14.96
N TYR A 287 12.09 -9.16 -14.44
CA TYR A 287 12.21 -9.42 -13.01
C TYR A 287 13.62 -9.17 -12.47
N GLY A 288 13.74 -8.36 -11.41
CA GLY A 288 14.99 -8.13 -10.68
C GLY A 288 14.96 -6.86 -9.83
N PRO A 289 15.98 -6.68 -8.95
CA PRO A 289 16.02 -5.55 -8.03
C PRO A 289 16.44 -4.22 -8.66
N SER A 290 17.09 -4.24 -9.83
CA SER A 290 17.54 -3.02 -10.52
C SER A 290 16.39 -2.35 -11.24
N ARG A 291 15.99 -1.18 -10.78
CA ARG A 291 14.95 -0.35 -11.44
C ARG A 291 15.36 0.16 -12.84
N GLU A 292 16.65 0.19 -13.13
CA GLU A 292 17.16 0.60 -14.43
C GLU A 292 17.00 -0.51 -15.48
N GLU A 293 17.09 -1.78 -15.04
CA GLU A 293 17.07 -2.96 -15.92
C GLU A 293 15.75 -3.72 -15.86
N ASN A 294 14.98 -3.54 -14.78
CA ASN A 294 13.80 -4.34 -14.46
C ASN A 294 12.60 -3.45 -14.15
N ASN A 295 11.40 -3.99 -14.38
CA ASN A 295 10.15 -3.33 -14.05
C ASN A 295 9.31 -4.04 -12.97
N PHE A 296 9.81 -5.17 -12.46
CA PHE A 296 9.15 -5.94 -11.41
C PHE A 296 10.14 -6.57 -10.44
N PHE A 297 9.90 -6.40 -9.14
CA PHE A 297 10.65 -7.05 -8.07
C PHE A 297 9.71 -7.54 -6.97
N TYR A 298 10.02 -8.70 -6.37
CA TYR A 298 9.29 -9.27 -5.25
C TYR A 298 10.20 -9.50 -4.06
N CYS A 299 9.94 -8.76 -2.97
CA CYS A 299 10.68 -8.83 -1.71
C CYS A 299 9.92 -9.73 -0.72
N LEU A 300 10.60 -10.76 -0.22
CA LEU A 300 10.10 -11.61 0.87
C LEU A 300 10.71 -11.19 2.20
N SER A 301 9.94 -11.29 3.28
CA SER A 301 10.41 -11.03 4.64
C SER A 301 9.90 -12.09 5.61
N ASP A 302 10.47 -12.14 6.81
CA ASP A 302 10.00 -13.01 7.90
C ASP A 302 8.84 -12.37 8.70
N ASN A 303 8.28 -11.26 8.21
CA ASN A 303 7.21 -10.55 8.91
C ASN A 303 5.88 -11.27 8.81
N ILE A 304 5.02 -11.01 9.79
CA ILE A 304 3.64 -11.45 9.82
C ILE A 304 2.72 -10.42 9.15
N HIS A 305 1.48 -10.79 8.89
CA HIS A 305 0.47 -9.94 8.26
C HIS A 305 -0.03 -8.82 9.19
N GLN A 306 0.66 -7.69 9.19
CA GLN A 306 0.31 -6.50 9.99
C GLN A 306 0.50 -5.21 9.19
N ASP A 307 -0.44 -4.25 9.27
CA ASP A 307 -0.35 -2.96 8.55
C ASP A 307 0.97 -2.22 8.85
N LEU A 308 1.44 -2.24 10.08
CA LEU A 308 2.68 -1.59 10.49
C LEU A 308 3.94 -2.21 9.85
N THR A 309 3.86 -3.45 9.35
CA THR A 309 4.94 -4.09 8.60
C THR A 309 5.24 -3.33 7.30
N SER A 310 4.27 -2.64 6.74
CA SER A 310 4.42 -1.87 5.50
C SER A 310 5.49 -0.77 5.59
N ARG A 311 5.80 -0.25 6.79
CA ARG A 311 6.90 0.71 6.99
C ARG A 311 8.26 0.09 6.63
N TYR A 312 8.44 -1.20 6.90
CA TYR A 312 9.65 -1.93 6.56
C TYR A 312 9.75 -2.18 5.05
N TYR A 313 8.63 -2.49 4.42
CA TYR A 313 8.59 -2.65 2.97
C TYR A 313 8.88 -1.32 2.25
N LEU A 314 8.37 -0.20 2.76
CA LEU A 314 8.70 1.13 2.26
C LEU A 314 10.19 1.44 2.44
N TYR A 315 10.76 1.13 3.61
CA TYR A 315 12.19 1.31 3.86
C TYR A 315 13.05 0.59 2.81
N ASN A 316 12.73 -0.68 2.54
CA ASN A 316 13.45 -1.44 1.52
C ASN A 316 13.22 -0.89 0.11
N ALA A 317 12.02 -0.46 -0.23
CA ALA A 317 11.73 0.15 -1.52
C ALA A 317 12.56 1.43 -1.74
N PHE A 318 12.81 2.23 -0.68
CA PHE A 318 13.71 3.38 -0.75
C PHE A 318 15.17 2.96 -0.92
N LEU A 319 15.64 1.92 -0.21
CA LEU A 319 16.98 1.36 -0.41
C LEU A 319 17.19 0.86 -1.84
N ASP A 320 16.13 0.30 -2.45
CA ASP A 320 16.13 -0.21 -3.83
C ASP A 320 15.83 0.89 -4.87
N GLY A 321 15.93 2.17 -4.48
CA GLY A 321 15.94 3.31 -5.40
C GLY A 321 14.60 3.97 -5.67
N LEU A 322 13.60 3.82 -4.78
CA LEU A 322 12.35 4.59 -4.92
C LEU A 322 12.65 6.09 -4.83
N PHE A 323 12.35 6.85 -5.91
CA PHE A 323 12.57 8.28 -6.05
C PHE A 323 14.04 8.75 -5.96
N GLN A 324 15.00 7.92 -6.31
CA GLN A 324 16.43 8.30 -6.31
C GLN A 324 16.88 9.00 -7.58
#